data_6552e14fb8f3fa65dbe3245dbff93eda
#
_entry.id   6552e14fb8f3fa65dbe3245dbff93eda
#
_cell.length_a   1.000
_cell.length_b   1.000
_cell.length_c   1.000
_cell.angle_alpha   90.00
_cell.angle_beta   90.00
_cell.angle_gamma   90.00
#
_symmetry.space_group_name_H-M   'P 1'
#
loop_
_entity.id
_entity.type
_entity.pdbx_description
1 polymer ?
#
loop_
_entity_poly.entity_id
_entity_poly.type
_entity_poly.pdbx_seq_one_letter_code
_entity_poly.pdbx_strand_id
1 'polypeptide(L)'
;MKTCVWITVAFVLLLAAPATRADGQDEPYKFFRESVGLNEDQIGTIRSGKALAKVVESTTPDEVFVFGAVYVKASPEKYLELASNIDALRKLPGYIDIQSFSDLPQLSDLDGFALEHQDIEELKTCKVGHCEVQLPAEAIEEVKQSLDWSAPDLDYRVNQLARRMALQALLDYMHGGNTALGVYRDKSHPAAVADTFSSVITRLSALPVYLPELNEYLLEYPKAKSDNVQAGFYWEKVNFGLKPTFRIVQRVVYRGASPADPAYAVAEKQLYASHYFETALDLTVCVQDAQRPGFYIITVKGSKQAGLTGLKGSIVRKVAVDKARSSLERVLLSIKQRLESEPLQGN
;
A
#
# COMPACT_ATOMS: atom_id res chain seq x y z
N MET A 1 -26.31 -60.66 61.15
CA MET A 1 -26.32 -60.73 59.72
C MET A 1 -26.04 -59.30 59.25
N LYS A 2 -24.82 -59.04 58.73
CA LYS A 2 -24.37 -57.74 58.25
C LYS A 2 -24.15 -57.91 56.73
N THR A 3 -25.00 -57.29 55.96
CA THR A 3 -24.91 -57.28 54.50
C THR A 3 -23.95 -56.11 54.07
N CYS A 4 -22.86 -56.50 53.41
CA CYS A 4 -21.89 -55.60 52.84
C CYS A 4 -22.30 -55.26 51.40
N VAL A 5 -22.57 -53.97 51.13
CA VAL A 5 -22.86 -53.46 49.78
C VAL A 5 -21.57 -52.97 49.18
N TRP A 6 -21.15 -53.57 48.05
CA TRP A 6 -20.04 -53.14 47.25
C TRP A 6 -20.52 -52.10 46.26
N ILE A 7 -19.99 -50.87 46.36
CA ILE A 7 -20.18 -49.79 45.42
C ILE A 7 -19.04 -49.89 44.41
N THR A 8 -19.33 -50.30 43.21
CA THR A 8 -18.43 -50.25 42.04
C THR A 8 -18.43 -48.83 41.48
N VAL A 9 -17.31 -48.10 41.66
CA VAL A 9 -17.10 -46.79 41.03
C VAL A 9 -16.58 -47.06 39.61
N ALA A 10 -17.41 -46.77 38.61
CA ALA A 10 -17.00 -46.82 37.21
C ALA A 10 -16.24 -45.51 36.87
N PHE A 11 -14.93 -45.63 36.60
CA PHE A 11 -14.09 -44.58 36.10
C PHE A 11 -14.36 -44.35 34.63
N VAL A 12 -15.12 -43.31 34.28
CA VAL A 12 -15.31 -42.87 32.88
C VAL A 12 -14.05 -42.10 32.50
N LEU A 13 -13.15 -42.74 31.75
CA LEU A 13 -12.06 -42.10 31.04
C LEU A 13 -12.66 -41.24 29.90
N LEU A 14 -12.81 -39.95 30.14
CA LEU A 14 -13.00 -38.96 29.06
C LEU A 14 -11.72 -38.87 28.24
N LEU A 15 -11.68 -39.59 27.13
CA LEU A 15 -10.70 -39.37 26.06
C LEU A 15 -11.00 -37.97 25.50
N ALA A 16 -10.26 -36.96 25.99
CA ALA A 16 -10.18 -35.68 25.29
C ALA A 16 -9.54 -35.94 23.93
N ALA A 17 -10.33 -35.93 22.86
CA ALA A 17 -9.84 -35.92 21.52
C ALA A 17 -8.96 -34.65 21.37
N PRO A 18 -7.73 -34.75 20.82
CA PRO A 18 -6.96 -33.55 20.54
C PRO A 18 -7.78 -32.72 19.55
N ALA A 19 -8.10 -31.49 19.93
CA ALA A 19 -8.64 -30.52 18.99
C ALA A 19 -7.62 -30.40 17.87
N THR A 20 -7.95 -30.94 16.73
CA THR A 20 -7.16 -30.84 15.51
C THR A 20 -7.14 -29.36 15.13
N ARG A 21 -5.97 -28.72 15.26
CA ARG A 21 -5.62 -27.45 14.64
C ARG A 21 -5.69 -27.62 13.10
N ALA A 22 -6.89 -27.67 12.55
CA ALA A 22 -7.11 -27.73 11.11
C ALA A 22 -7.16 -26.35 10.46
N ASP A 23 -7.30 -25.25 11.24
CA ASP A 23 -7.52 -23.91 10.69
C ASP A 23 -6.27 -23.21 10.16
N GLY A 24 -5.06 -23.59 10.55
CA GLY A 24 -3.83 -22.95 10.07
C GLY A 24 -3.24 -23.53 8.78
N GLN A 25 -3.71 -24.71 8.34
CA GLN A 25 -3.12 -25.40 7.16
C GLN A 25 -3.74 -24.97 5.82
N ASP A 26 -4.91 -24.34 5.82
CA ASP A 26 -5.60 -23.91 4.59
C ASP A 26 -5.36 -22.42 4.24
N GLU A 27 -4.74 -21.65 5.11
CA GLU A 27 -4.24 -20.31 4.80
C GLU A 27 -2.95 -20.40 3.96
N PRO A 28 -2.80 -19.60 2.88
CA PRO A 28 -3.66 -18.48 2.42
C PRO A 28 -4.78 -18.89 1.44
N TYR A 29 -5.02 -20.16 1.18
CA TYR A 29 -5.97 -20.60 0.14
C TYR A 29 -7.42 -20.24 0.47
N LYS A 30 -7.78 -20.28 1.76
CA LYS A 30 -9.08 -19.80 2.24
C LYS A 30 -9.30 -18.34 1.89
N PHE A 31 -8.30 -17.49 2.18
CA PHE A 31 -8.33 -16.08 1.80
C PHE A 31 -8.47 -15.90 0.27
N PHE A 32 -7.75 -16.68 -0.53
CA PHE A 32 -7.84 -16.63 -1.99
C PHE A 32 -9.25 -16.97 -2.50
N ARG A 33 -9.90 -17.98 -1.93
CA ARG A 33 -11.25 -18.39 -2.32
C ARG A 33 -12.31 -17.42 -1.83
N GLU A 34 -12.32 -17.13 -0.54
CA GLU A 34 -13.43 -16.45 0.12
C GLU A 34 -13.36 -14.93 -0.01
N SER A 35 -12.15 -14.34 0.11
CA SER A 35 -11.99 -12.89 0.09
C SER A 35 -11.68 -12.35 -1.31
N VAL A 36 -10.94 -13.10 -2.14
CA VAL A 36 -10.56 -12.66 -3.49
C VAL A 36 -11.42 -13.30 -4.58
N GLY A 37 -12.07 -14.42 -4.29
CA GLY A 37 -12.90 -15.16 -5.24
C GLY A 37 -12.07 -15.81 -6.35
N LEU A 38 -10.90 -16.41 -6.01
CA LEU A 38 -10.10 -17.18 -6.96
C LEU A 38 -10.66 -18.60 -7.10
N ASN A 39 -10.62 -19.12 -8.32
CA ASN A 39 -10.87 -20.54 -8.58
C ASN A 39 -9.60 -21.38 -8.40
N GLU A 40 -9.75 -22.72 -8.44
CA GLU A 40 -8.64 -23.66 -8.20
C GLU A 40 -7.51 -23.57 -9.25
N ASP A 41 -7.83 -23.26 -10.52
CA ASP A 41 -6.82 -23.06 -11.56
C ASP A 41 -5.97 -21.81 -11.29
N GLN A 42 -6.60 -20.74 -10.82
CA GLN A 42 -5.93 -19.52 -10.43
C GLN A 42 -5.02 -19.74 -9.20
N ILE A 43 -5.52 -20.46 -8.20
CA ILE A 43 -4.75 -20.85 -7.03
C ILE A 43 -3.58 -21.74 -7.43
N GLY A 44 -3.81 -22.73 -8.32
CA GLY A 44 -2.77 -23.57 -8.90
C GLY A 44 -1.70 -22.78 -9.65
N THR A 45 -2.08 -21.72 -10.35
CA THR A 45 -1.15 -20.78 -11.01
C THR A 45 -0.22 -20.15 -10.00
N ILE A 46 -0.74 -19.55 -8.92
CA ILE A 46 0.05 -18.96 -7.84
C ILE A 46 0.97 -20.00 -7.19
N ARG A 47 0.44 -21.17 -6.85
CA ARG A 47 1.21 -22.28 -6.26
C ARG A 47 2.34 -22.77 -7.14
N SER A 48 2.20 -22.71 -8.46
CA SER A 48 3.27 -23.07 -9.41
C SER A 48 4.41 -22.03 -9.47
N GLY A 49 4.26 -20.91 -8.77
CA GLY A 49 5.24 -19.79 -8.77
C GLY A 49 5.08 -18.84 -9.94
N LYS A 50 3.95 -18.88 -10.64
CA LYS A 50 3.57 -17.86 -11.61
C LYS A 50 2.83 -16.75 -10.88
N ALA A 51 3.12 -15.49 -11.22
CA ALA A 51 2.36 -14.36 -10.70
C ALA A 51 0.95 -14.36 -11.31
N LEU A 52 -0.03 -14.01 -10.46
CA LEU A 52 -1.39 -13.77 -10.89
C LEU A 52 -1.85 -12.44 -10.32
N ALA A 53 -2.47 -11.60 -11.13
CA ALA A 53 -3.17 -10.42 -10.65
C ALA A 53 -4.62 -10.42 -11.15
N LYS A 54 -5.52 -9.97 -10.27
CA LYS A 54 -6.96 -9.90 -10.49
C LYS A 54 -7.49 -8.56 -10.02
N VAL A 55 -8.36 -7.96 -10.79
CA VAL A 55 -9.15 -6.80 -10.36
C VAL A 55 -10.21 -7.30 -9.38
N VAL A 56 -10.28 -6.68 -8.22
CA VAL A 56 -11.33 -6.91 -7.24
C VAL A 56 -12.44 -5.90 -7.49
N GLU A 57 -13.66 -6.37 -7.57
CA GLU A 57 -14.81 -5.51 -7.83
C GLU A 57 -15.02 -4.52 -6.69
N SER A 58 -15.30 -3.26 -7.04
CA SER A 58 -15.76 -2.23 -6.12
C SER A 58 -17.13 -1.74 -6.53
N THR A 59 -17.99 -1.51 -5.56
CA THR A 59 -19.30 -0.88 -5.74
C THR A 59 -19.20 0.62 -6.00
N THR A 60 -18.02 1.20 -5.76
CA THR A 60 -17.72 2.62 -5.94
C THR A 60 -16.96 2.82 -7.25
N PRO A 61 -17.51 3.51 -8.26
CA PRO A 61 -16.94 3.56 -9.61
C PRO A 61 -15.56 4.21 -9.71
N ASP A 62 -15.20 5.09 -8.78
CA ASP A 62 -13.93 5.80 -8.71
C ASP A 62 -12.87 5.08 -7.86
N GLU A 63 -13.24 3.94 -7.27
CA GLU A 63 -12.30 3.06 -6.56
C GLU A 63 -11.78 1.94 -7.46
N VAL A 64 -10.50 1.65 -7.34
CA VAL A 64 -9.81 0.55 -8.02
C VAL A 64 -9.09 -0.30 -7.00
N PHE A 65 -9.38 -1.60 -7.00
CA PHE A 65 -8.67 -2.59 -6.20
C PHE A 65 -8.06 -3.65 -7.10
N VAL A 66 -6.78 -3.92 -6.91
CA VAL A 66 -6.06 -4.96 -7.65
C VAL A 66 -5.37 -5.86 -6.63
N PHE A 67 -5.75 -7.12 -6.68
CA PHE A 67 -5.09 -8.21 -5.96
C PHE A 67 -3.98 -8.79 -6.83
N GLY A 68 -2.86 -9.20 -6.21
CA GLY A 68 -1.83 -9.99 -6.87
C GLY A 68 -1.17 -10.94 -5.89
N ALA A 69 -0.75 -12.10 -6.37
CA ALA A 69 0.01 -13.05 -5.55
C ALA A 69 0.99 -13.87 -6.38
N VAL A 70 2.06 -14.30 -5.71
CA VAL A 70 3.07 -15.22 -6.26
C VAL A 70 3.70 -16.03 -5.15
N TYR A 71 3.97 -17.31 -5.41
CA TYR A 71 4.79 -18.15 -4.53
C TYR A 71 6.29 -17.94 -4.83
N VAL A 72 7.09 -17.80 -3.77
CA VAL A 72 8.53 -17.50 -3.82
C VAL A 72 9.30 -18.57 -3.02
N LYS A 73 10.35 -19.14 -3.62
CA LYS A 73 11.26 -20.08 -2.97
C LYS A 73 12.42 -19.34 -2.28
N ALA A 74 12.08 -18.57 -1.27
CA ALA A 74 13.02 -17.83 -0.42
C ALA A 74 12.44 -17.68 0.98
N SER A 75 13.18 -17.08 1.91
CA SER A 75 12.63 -16.71 3.21
C SER A 75 11.94 -15.33 3.15
N PRO A 76 10.91 -15.11 3.99
CA PRO A 76 10.22 -13.79 4.06
C PRO A 76 11.16 -12.64 4.43
N GLU A 77 12.24 -12.89 5.17
CA GLU A 77 13.24 -11.90 5.57
C GLU A 77 13.89 -11.23 4.37
N LYS A 78 14.17 -11.99 3.30
CA LYS A 78 14.71 -11.44 2.05
C LYS A 78 13.76 -10.42 1.41
N TYR A 79 12.45 -10.66 1.50
CA TYR A 79 11.49 -9.67 1.04
C TYR A 79 11.53 -8.40 1.90
N LEU A 80 11.65 -8.55 3.23
CA LEU A 80 11.77 -7.40 4.12
C LEU A 80 13.03 -6.59 3.83
N GLU A 81 14.18 -7.24 3.60
CA GLU A 81 15.42 -6.59 3.19
C GLU A 81 15.25 -5.82 1.87
N LEU A 82 14.64 -6.44 0.88
CA LEU A 82 14.31 -5.79 -0.39
C LEU A 82 13.39 -4.58 -0.19
N ALA A 83 12.30 -4.75 0.57
CA ALA A 83 11.31 -3.71 0.82
C ALA A 83 11.86 -2.55 1.65
N SER A 84 12.91 -2.78 2.46
CA SER A 84 13.58 -1.75 3.26
C SER A 84 14.74 -1.06 2.54
N ASN A 85 15.13 -1.55 1.36
CA ASN A 85 16.28 -1.03 0.61
C ASN A 85 15.80 -0.13 -0.55
N ILE A 86 15.91 1.18 -0.37
CA ILE A 86 15.47 2.19 -1.37
C ILE A 86 16.20 2.01 -2.72
N ASP A 87 17.50 1.71 -2.72
CA ASP A 87 18.26 1.49 -3.98
C ASP A 87 17.79 0.22 -4.70
N ALA A 88 17.34 -0.75 -3.95
CA ALA A 88 16.74 -1.96 -4.49
C ALA A 88 15.35 -1.70 -5.08
N LEU A 89 14.53 -0.90 -4.41
CA LEU A 89 13.20 -0.50 -4.87
C LEU A 89 13.28 0.37 -6.13
N ARG A 90 14.25 1.29 -6.21
CA ARG A 90 14.48 2.13 -7.40
C ARG A 90 14.68 1.32 -8.68
N LYS A 91 15.14 0.08 -8.57
CA LYS A 91 15.34 -0.83 -9.71
C LYS A 91 14.09 -1.63 -10.10
N LEU A 92 13.00 -1.52 -9.33
CA LEU A 92 11.73 -2.16 -9.68
C LEU A 92 11.02 -1.39 -10.80
N PRO A 93 10.26 -2.07 -11.65
CA PRO A 93 9.49 -1.41 -12.71
C PRO A 93 8.49 -0.38 -12.15
N GLY A 94 8.46 0.79 -12.78
CA GLY A 94 7.52 1.87 -12.44
C GLY A 94 8.14 3.04 -11.70
N TYR A 95 9.20 2.84 -10.92
CA TYR A 95 9.91 3.94 -10.28
C TYR A 95 10.75 4.72 -11.30
N ILE A 96 10.57 6.05 -11.32
CA ILE A 96 11.49 6.99 -11.98
C ILE A 96 12.54 7.43 -10.97
N ASP A 97 12.09 7.78 -9.76
CA ASP A 97 12.96 8.07 -8.62
C ASP A 97 12.24 7.76 -7.31
N ILE A 98 13.01 7.53 -6.23
CA ILE A 98 12.54 7.29 -4.87
C ILE A 98 13.63 7.66 -3.88
N GLN A 99 13.27 8.35 -2.79
CA GLN A 99 14.19 8.72 -1.73
C GLN A 99 13.47 8.75 -0.37
N SER A 100 14.14 8.23 0.66
CA SER A 100 13.65 8.31 2.04
C SER A 100 13.82 9.72 2.58
N PHE A 101 12.86 10.13 3.42
CA PHE A 101 13.09 11.24 4.34
C PHE A 101 13.95 10.75 5.52
N SER A 102 14.73 11.66 6.08
CA SER A 102 15.43 11.44 7.34
C SER A 102 14.45 11.34 8.51
N ASP A 103 14.87 10.82 9.66
CA ASP A 103 14.03 10.72 10.87
C ASP A 103 13.48 12.08 11.32
N LEU A 104 14.24 13.14 11.07
CA LEU A 104 13.82 14.54 11.20
C LEU A 104 13.80 15.15 9.78
N PRO A 105 12.66 15.07 9.07
CA PRO A 105 12.59 15.50 7.68
C PRO A 105 13.05 16.94 7.49
N GLN A 106 13.83 17.16 6.45
CA GLN A 106 14.40 18.46 6.11
C GLN A 106 14.37 18.70 4.60
N LEU A 107 14.57 19.92 4.20
CA LEU A 107 14.41 20.31 2.79
C LEU A 107 15.39 19.59 1.86
N SER A 108 16.59 19.28 2.33
CA SER A 108 17.60 18.50 1.58
C SER A 108 17.15 17.06 1.25
N ASP A 109 16.20 16.49 1.99
CA ASP A 109 15.63 15.16 1.65
C ASP A 109 14.85 15.19 0.32
N LEU A 110 14.52 16.41 -0.15
CA LEU A 110 13.81 16.66 -1.42
C LEU A 110 14.73 17.18 -2.54
N ASP A 111 16.07 17.12 -2.39
CA ASP A 111 16.98 17.70 -3.38
C ASP A 111 16.85 17.08 -4.78
N GLY A 112 16.53 15.79 -4.86
CA GLY A 112 16.25 15.10 -6.13
C GLY A 112 14.87 15.36 -6.72
N PHE A 113 13.94 15.96 -5.94
CA PHE A 113 12.59 16.23 -6.41
C PHE A 113 12.54 17.38 -7.41
N ALA A 114 11.87 17.14 -8.54
CA ALA A 114 11.50 18.17 -9.51
C ALA A 114 10.18 17.82 -10.18
N LEU A 115 9.31 18.83 -10.34
CA LEU A 115 8.12 18.75 -11.18
C LEU A 115 8.53 18.66 -12.65
N GLU A 116 7.72 18.01 -13.48
CA GLU A 116 7.88 18.06 -14.92
C GLU A 116 7.62 19.50 -15.44
N HIS A 117 8.33 19.90 -16.47
CA HIS A 117 8.13 21.21 -17.09
C HIS A 117 6.66 21.44 -17.50
N GLN A 118 5.97 20.38 -17.97
CA GLN A 118 4.55 20.44 -18.26
C GLN A 118 3.71 20.79 -17.03
N ASP A 119 4.03 20.25 -15.84
CA ASP A 119 3.32 20.57 -14.60
C ASP A 119 3.52 22.04 -14.22
N ILE A 120 4.73 22.57 -14.44
CA ILE A 120 5.03 23.99 -14.20
C ILE A 120 4.20 24.88 -15.11
N GLU A 121 4.09 24.55 -16.41
CA GLU A 121 3.25 25.30 -17.35
C GLU A 121 1.75 25.22 -16.98
N GLU A 122 1.27 24.06 -16.50
CA GLU A 122 -0.10 23.91 -16.07
C GLU A 122 -0.41 24.70 -14.78
N LEU A 123 0.56 24.82 -13.86
CA LEU A 123 0.41 25.63 -12.65
C LEU A 123 0.15 27.11 -12.96
N LYS A 124 0.62 27.66 -14.08
CA LYS A 124 0.35 29.05 -14.50
C LYS A 124 -1.14 29.36 -14.61
N THR A 125 -1.93 28.39 -15.01
CA THR A 125 -3.37 28.53 -15.24
C THR A 125 -4.23 27.97 -14.13
N CYS A 126 -3.62 27.39 -13.09
CA CYS A 126 -4.31 26.80 -11.97
C CYS A 126 -5.19 27.81 -11.23
N LYS A 127 -6.38 27.38 -10.89
CA LYS A 127 -7.30 28.04 -9.96
C LYS A 127 -8.09 26.98 -9.19
N VAL A 128 -8.60 27.35 -8.04
CA VAL A 128 -9.46 26.47 -7.24
C VAL A 128 -10.61 25.92 -8.10
N GLY A 129 -10.78 24.61 -8.11
CA GLY A 129 -11.76 23.90 -8.92
C GLY A 129 -11.32 23.60 -10.37
N HIS A 130 -10.15 24.09 -10.80
CA HIS A 130 -9.63 23.84 -12.14
C HIS A 130 -8.10 23.92 -12.14
N CYS A 131 -7.44 22.80 -11.87
CA CYS A 131 -6.00 22.62 -11.92
C CYS A 131 -5.67 21.19 -12.35
N GLU A 132 -4.58 21.01 -13.09
CA GLU A 132 -4.14 19.68 -13.52
C GLU A 132 -3.22 19.02 -12.49
N VAL A 133 -2.59 19.79 -11.62
CA VAL A 133 -1.84 19.31 -10.47
C VAL A 133 -2.77 19.28 -9.25
N GLN A 134 -2.82 18.15 -8.55
CA GLN A 134 -3.65 18.01 -7.35
C GLN A 134 -3.07 18.83 -6.22
N LEU A 135 -3.80 19.82 -5.76
CA LEU A 135 -3.37 20.75 -4.70
C LEU A 135 -4.57 21.14 -3.83
N PRO A 136 -4.34 21.42 -2.53
CA PRO A 136 -5.29 22.15 -1.69
C PRO A 136 -5.49 23.60 -2.17
N ALA A 137 -6.58 24.23 -1.75
CA ALA A 137 -6.89 25.62 -2.15
C ALA A 137 -5.80 26.60 -1.76
N GLU A 138 -5.29 26.46 -0.54
CA GLU A 138 -4.25 27.31 0.03
C GLU A 138 -2.96 27.22 -0.80
N ALA A 139 -2.60 26.01 -1.22
CA ALA A 139 -1.44 25.76 -2.06
C ALA A 139 -1.60 26.38 -3.46
N ILE A 140 -2.79 26.29 -4.06
CA ILE A 140 -3.08 26.94 -5.35
C ILE A 140 -2.92 28.48 -5.22
N GLU A 141 -3.43 29.08 -4.17
CA GLU A 141 -3.31 30.51 -3.97
C GLU A 141 -1.86 30.93 -3.64
N GLU A 142 -1.12 30.13 -2.85
CA GLU A 142 0.31 30.39 -2.57
C GLU A 142 1.15 30.35 -3.85
N VAL A 143 0.94 29.35 -4.72
CA VAL A 143 1.62 29.24 -6.02
C VAL A 143 1.39 30.49 -6.87
N LYS A 144 0.16 31.05 -6.89
CA LYS A 144 -0.15 32.27 -7.64
C LYS A 144 0.52 33.52 -7.07
N GLN A 145 0.58 33.64 -5.75
CA GLN A 145 1.04 34.84 -5.07
C GLN A 145 2.55 34.90 -4.93
N SER A 146 3.22 33.73 -4.82
CA SER A 146 4.64 33.65 -4.49
C SER A 146 5.56 33.61 -5.70
N LEU A 147 5.01 33.45 -6.92
CA LEU A 147 5.81 33.23 -8.13
C LEU A 147 5.71 34.40 -9.11
N ASP A 148 6.87 34.87 -9.56
CA ASP A 148 6.97 35.71 -10.76
C ASP A 148 7.05 34.80 -11.98
N TRP A 149 5.94 34.67 -12.69
CA TRP A 149 5.80 33.79 -13.88
C TRP A 149 6.62 34.25 -15.09
N SER A 150 7.20 35.42 -15.04
CA SER A 150 8.11 35.96 -16.07
C SER A 150 9.60 35.76 -15.73
N ALA A 151 9.88 35.24 -14.53
CA ALA A 151 11.26 35.06 -14.07
C ALA A 151 12.04 34.09 -14.96
N PRO A 152 13.30 34.39 -15.30
CA PRO A 152 14.12 33.50 -16.15
C PRO A 152 14.49 32.18 -15.47
N ASP A 153 14.41 32.12 -14.15
CA ASP A 153 14.68 30.95 -13.29
C ASP A 153 13.38 30.35 -12.70
N LEU A 154 12.26 30.51 -13.43
CA LEU A 154 10.93 30.08 -12.98
C LEU A 154 10.90 28.62 -12.51
N ASP A 155 11.42 27.68 -13.31
CA ASP A 155 11.40 26.24 -12.98
C ASP A 155 12.11 25.96 -11.64
N TYR A 156 13.22 26.64 -11.38
CA TYR A 156 13.92 26.55 -10.10
C TYR A 156 13.04 27.08 -8.95
N ARG A 157 12.41 28.25 -9.09
CA ARG A 157 11.55 28.85 -8.06
C ARG A 157 10.33 28.00 -7.76
N VAL A 158 9.67 27.47 -8.81
CA VAL A 158 8.52 26.57 -8.64
C VAL A 158 8.94 25.31 -7.87
N ASN A 159 10.06 24.70 -8.24
CA ASN A 159 10.54 23.50 -7.55
C ASN A 159 10.93 23.78 -6.09
N GLN A 160 11.52 24.95 -5.78
CA GLN A 160 11.82 25.34 -4.41
C GLN A 160 10.54 25.54 -3.59
N LEU A 161 9.50 26.14 -4.17
CA LEU A 161 8.20 26.30 -3.52
C LEU A 161 7.56 24.92 -3.29
N ALA A 162 7.51 24.07 -4.31
CA ALA A 162 6.92 22.74 -4.23
C ALA A 162 7.61 21.86 -3.15
N ARG A 163 8.93 21.90 -3.04
CA ARG A 163 9.70 21.21 -1.98
C ARG A 163 9.31 21.68 -0.59
N ARG A 164 9.20 23.01 -0.38
CA ARG A 164 8.77 23.56 0.93
C ARG A 164 7.36 23.11 1.29
N MET A 165 6.44 23.17 0.34
CA MET A 165 5.05 22.73 0.55
C MET A 165 4.97 21.21 0.84
N ALA A 166 5.73 20.40 0.12
CA ALA A 166 5.81 18.96 0.33
C ALA A 166 6.37 18.61 1.72
N LEU A 167 7.44 19.29 2.16
CA LEU A 167 8.00 19.12 3.49
C LEU A 167 6.99 19.53 4.57
N GLN A 168 6.33 20.68 4.42
CA GLN A 168 5.34 21.15 5.39
C GLN A 168 4.17 20.16 5.51
N ALA A 169 3.63 19.69 4.40
CA ALA A 169 2.55 18.69 4.40
C ALA A 169 2.95 17.39 5.12
N LEU A 170 4.20 16.94 4.94
CA LEU A 170 4.73 15.79 5.67
C LEU A 170 4.83 16.05 7.17
N LEU A 171 5.38 17.20 7.59
CA LEU A 171 5.52 17.56 9.00
C LEU A 171 4.16 17.70 9.69
N ASP A 172 3.18 18.29 9.00
CA ASP A 172 1.81 18.42 9.49
C ASP A 172 1.18 17.02 9.71
N TYR A 173 1.39 16.09 8.74
CA TYR A 173 0.93 14.73 8.89
C TYR A 173 1.63 13.97 10.03
N MET A 174 2.93 14.14 10.19
CA MET A 174 3.67 13.51 11.29
C MET A 174 3.16 13.96 12.66
N HIS A 175 2.68 15.19 12.77
CA HIS A 175 2.12 15.74 13.99
C HIS A 175 0.63 15.40 14.18
N GLY A 176 -0.18 15.58 13.14
CA GLY A 176 -1.64 15.52 13.20
C GLY A 176 -2.25 14.22 12.65
N GLY A 177 -1.46 13.37 11.99
CA GLY A 177 -1.93 12.12 11.39
C GLY A 177 -2.99 12.35 10.31
N ASN A 178 -3.98 11.48 10.27
CA ASN A 178 -5.03 11.52 9.24
C ASN A 178 -5.81 12.83 9.22
N THR A 179 -5.95 13.51 10.35
CA THR A 179 -6.67 14.80 10.41
C THR A 179 -5.93 15.95 9.74
N ALA A 180 -4.61 15.82 9.51
CA ALA A 180 -3.78 16.78 8.80
C ALA A 180 -3.66 16.51 7.30
N LEU A 181 -4.24 15.41 6.80
CA LEU A 181 -4.32 15.15 5.36
C LEU A 181 -5.20 16.22 4.69
N GLY A 182 -4.67 16.83 3.62
CA GLY A 182 -5.32 17.95 2.96
C GLY A 182 -6.63 17.61 2.25
N VAL A 183 -7.24 18.66 1.72
CA VAL A 183 -8.41 18.57 0.84
C VAL A 183 -8.01 19.04 -0.54
N TYR A 184 -7.97 18.16 -1.52
CA TYR A 184 -7.72 18.56 -2.91
C TYR A 184 -8.85 19.44 -3.43
N ARG A 185 -8.48 20.54 -4.10
CA ARG A 185 -9.39 21.53 -4.65
C ARG A 185 -9.07 21.83 -6.12
N ASP A 186 -8.38 20.92 -6.76
CA ASP A 186 -8.00 21.01 -8.18
C ASP A 186 -9.17 20.74 -9.15
N LYS A 187 -10.21 20.03 -8.70
CA LYS A 187 -11.43 19.77 -9.47
C LYS A 187 -12.64 20.47 -8.83
N SER A 188 -13.76 20.48 -9.56
CA SER A 188 -15.02 21.09 -9.12
C SER A 188 -15.57 20.52 -7.80
N HIS A 189 -15.26 19.26 -7.52
CA HIS A 189 -15.61 18.59 -6.28
C HIS A 189 -14.37 18.44 -5.38
N PRO A 190 -14.43 18.90 -4.12
CA PRO A 190 -13.36 18.69 -3.17
C PRO A 190 -13.16 17.21 -2.86
N ALA A 191 -11.90 16.79 -2.71
CA ALA A 191 -11.58 15.45 -2.23
C ALA A 191 -10.80 15.55 -0.91
N ALA A 192 -11.48 15.24 0.21
CA ALA A 192 -10.85 15.15 1.52
C ALA A 192 -10.05 13.84 1.58
N VAL A 193 -8.72 13.93 1.64
CA VAL A 193 -7.83 12.75 1.58
C VAL A 193 -8.07 11.81 2.75
N ALA A 194 -8.38 12.32 3.95
CA ALA A 194 -8.70 11.50 5.11
C ALA A 194 -9.97 10.66 4.91
N ASP A 195 -11.03 11.25 4.33
CA ASP A 195 -12.30 10.56 4.09
C ASP A 195 -12.14 9.50 2.99
N THR A 196 -11.42 9.84 1.92
CA THR A 196 -11.13 8.91 0.83
C THR A 196 -10.25 7.75 1.30
N PHE A 197 -9.28 8.00 2.20
CA PHE A 197 -8.47 6.97 2.82
C PHE A 197 -9.32 6.03 3.69
N SER A 198 -10.21 6.59 4.51
CA SER A 198 -11.14 5.80 5.33
C SER A 198 -12.04 4.89 4.48
N SER A 199 -12.48 5.37 3.30
CA SER A 199 -13.23 4.54 2.35
C SER A 199 -12.38 3.37 1.84
N VAL A 200 -11.16 3.63 1.39
CA VAL A 200 -10.26 2.60 0.82
C VAL A 200 -9.87 1.55 1.87
N ILE A 201 -9.46 1.95 3.08
CA ILE A 201 -9.03 1.01 4.11
C ILE A 201 -10.20 0.13 4.60
N THR A 202 -11.42 0.68 4.70
CA THR A 202 -12.62 -0.09 5.09
C THR A 202 -12.95 -1.19 4.07
N ARG A 203 -12.63 -1.00 2.79
CA ARG A 203 -12.80 -2.04 1.76
C ARG A 203 -11.82 -3.19 1.91
N LEU A 204 -10.70 -2.98 2.58
CA LEU A 204 -9.74 -4.04 2.92
C LEU A 204 -10.21 -4.79 4.18
N SER A 205 -11.42 -5.36 4.13
CA SER A 205 -12.09 -5.99 5.28
C SER A 205 -11.28 -7.13 5.93
N ALA A 206 -10.32 -7.72 5.22
CA ALA A 206 -9.39 -8.69 5.76
C ALA A 206 -8.32 -8.06 6.66
N LEU A 207 -8.00 -6.77 6.48
CA LEU A 207 -6.95 -6.09 7.25
C LEU A 207 -7.23 -6.09 8.76
N PRO A 208 -8.39 -5.66 9.28
CA PRO A 208 -8.66 -5.71 10.72
C PRO A 208 -8.79 -7.13 11.27
N VAL A 209 -9.04 -8.14 10.42
CA VAL A 209 -9.16 -9.55 10.85
C VAL A 209 -7.79 -10.19 11.00
N TYR A 210 -6.91 -10.02 10.03
CA TYR A 210 -5.60 -10.68 9.98
C TYR A 210 -4.45 -9.82 10.54
N LEU A 211 -4.59 -8.49 10.54
CA LEU A 211 -3.56 -7.53 10.93
C LEU A 211 -4.16 -6.37 11.75
N PRO A 212 -4.81 -6.65 12.90
CA PRO A 212 -5.53 -5.65 13.68
C PRO A 212 -4.63 -4.50 14.16
N GLU A 213 -3.41 -4.78 14.62
CA GLU A 213 -2.47 -3.74 15.07
C GLU A 213 -2.03 -2.82 13.92
N LEU A 214 -1.77 -3.39 12.74
CA LEU A 214 -1.42 -2.59 11.56
C LEU A 214 -2.60 -1.72 11.12
N ASN A 215 -3.82 -2.28 11.16
CA ASN A 215 -5.03 -1.53 10.84
C ASN A 215 -5.22 -0.34 11.80
N GLU A 216 -5.09 -0.57 13.10
CA GLU A 216 -5.18 0.48 14.12
C GLU A 216 -4.10 1.54 13.91
N TYR A 217 -2.85 1.11 13.66
CA TYR A 217 -1.75 2.03 13.40
C TYR A 217 -2.01 2.94 12.18
N LEU A 218 -2.52 2.40 11.07
CA LEU A 218 -2.83 3.17 9.86
C LEU A 218 -3.98 4.16 10.06
N LEU A 219 -4.94 3.83 10.94
CA LEU A 219 -6.09 4.68 11.24
C LEU A 219 -5.77 5.76 12.28
N GLU A 220 -5.01 5.42 13.31
CA GLU A 220 -4.82 6.26 14.51
C GLU A 220 -3.44 6.91 14.59
N TYR A 221 -2.59 6.80 13.55
CA TYR A 221 -1.29 7.45 13.53
C TYR A 221 -1.44 8.97 13.78
N PRO A 222 -0.56 9.60 14.60
CA PRO A 222 0.60 9.07 15.33
C PRO A 222 0.30 8.56 16.74
N LYS A 223 -0.96 8.45 17.14
CA LYS A 223 -1.37 8.08 18.51
C LYS A 223 -1.17 6.59 18.78
N ALA A 224 -1.53 5.73 17.81
CA ALA A 224 -1.31 4.31 17.93
C ALA A 224 0.19 3.99 17.90
N LYS A 225 0.62 3.10 18.79
CA LYS A 225 2.00 2.61 18.87
C LYS A 225 1.97 1.09 19.00
N SER A 226 2.92 0.45 18.36
CA SER A 226 3.12 -1.01 18.48
C SER A 226 4.61 -1.30 18.31
N ASP A 227 5.14 -2.18 19.15
CA ASP A 227 6.53 -2.66 19.05
C ASP A 227 6.75 -3.53 17.81
N ASN A 228 5.66 -4.04 17.22
CA ASN A 228 5.66 -4.84 16.00
C ASN A 228 5.68 -3.99 14.73
N VAL A 229 5.59 -2.66 14.86
CA VAL A 229 5.48 -1.71 13.75
C VAL A 229 6.71 -0.82 13.68
N GLN A 230 7.30 -0.76 12.48
CA GLN A 230 8.31 0.24 12.11
C GLN A 230 7.77 1.08 10.95
N ALA A 231 7.79 2.39 11.09
CA ALA A 231 7.34 3.31 10.05
C ALA A 231 8.44 4.26 9.60
N GLY A 232 8.36 4.67 8.34
CA GLY A 232 9.21 5.67 7.74
C GLY A 232 8.48 6.38 6.61
N PHE A 233 9.09 7.45 6.08
CA PHE A 233 8.54 8.25 5.00
C PHE A 233 9.49 8.28 3.82
N TYR A 234 8.93 8.33 2.63
CA TYR A 234 9.68 8.55 1.42
C TYR A 234 8.85 9.32 0.40
N TRP A 235 9.51 9.96 -0.53
CA TRP A 235 8.88 10.44 -1.74
C TRP A 235 9.29 9.58 -2.92
N GLU A 236 8.42 9.52 -3.90
CA GLU A 236 8.66 8.78 -5.12
C GLU A 236 8.10 9.52 -6.32
N LYS A 237 8.73 9.33 -7.46
CA LYS A 237 8.23 9.70 -8.77
C LYS A 237 7.99 8.42 -9.55
N VAL A 238 6.75 8.18 -9.92
CA VAL A 238 6.33 6.90 -10.53
C VAL A 238 5.68 7.10 -11.87
N ASN A 239 5.89 6.14 -12.78
CA ASN A 239 5.26 6.08 -14.08
C ASN A 239 4.22 4.96 -14.12
N PHE A 240 2.96 5.33 -14.08
CA PHE A 240 1.81 4.43 -14.25
C PHE A 240 1.41 4.23 -15.72
N GLY A 241 2.25 4.66 -16.68
CA GLY A 241 1.93 4.67 -18.12
C GLY A 241 1.05 5.85 -18.54
N LEU A 242 0.97 6.86 -17.70
CA LEU A 242 0.35 8.17 -17.89
C LEU A 242 1.41 9.23 -17.57
N LYS A 243 1.00 10.45 -17.16
CA LYS A 243 1.90 11.48 -16.68
C LYS A 243 2.65 11.00 -15.42
N PRO A 244 3.97 11.23 -15.32
CA PRO A 244 4.70 10.92 -14.09
C PRO A 244 4.04 11.56 -12.86
N THR A 245 3.91 10.81 -11.80
CA THR A 245 3.23 11.26 -10.59
C THR A 245 4.22 11.29 -9.43
N PHE A 246 4.34 12.44 -8.79
CA PHE A 246 5.05 12.57 -7.52
C PHE A 246 4.12 12.17 -6.38
N ARG A 247 4.65 11.39 -5.44
CA ARG A 247 3.91 10.94 -4.25
C ARG A 247 4.76 11.12 -2.98
N ILE A 248 4.09 11.44 -1.87
CA ILE A 248 4.64 11.29 -0.51
C ILE A 248 3.94 10.10 0.12
N VAL A 249 4.71 9.19 0.68
CA VAL A 249 4.22 7.89 1.16
C VAL A 249 4.75 7.61 2.57
N GLN A 250 3.86 7.19 3.46
CA GLN A 250 4.22 6.53 4.70
C GLN A 250 4.34 5.02 4.42
N ARG A 251 5.50 4.46 4.69
CA ARG A 251 5.71 3.02 4.71
C ARG A 251 5.66 2.53 6.14
N VAL A 252 4.89 1.47 6.34
CA VAL A 252 4.71 0.81 7.63
C VAL A 252 5.06 -0.65 7.44
N VAL A 253 6.08 -1.12 8.16
CA VAL A 253 6.49 -2.52 8.22
C VAL A 253 5.94 -3.10 9.52
N TYR A 254 5.13 -4.13 9.41
CA TYR A 254 4.61 -4.92 10.51
C TYR A 254 5.32 -6.29 10.56
N ARG A 255 5.69 -6.72 11.75
CA ARG A 255 6.25 -8.05 12.03
C ARG A 255 5.22 -8.88 12.77
N GLY A 256 4.92 -10.06 12.28
CA GLY A 256 3.97 -10.96 12.95
C GLY A 256 4.39 -11.29 14.36
N ALA A 257 3.47 -11.19 15.31
CA ALA A 257 3.72 -11.45 16.72
C ALA A 257 3.69 -12.94 17.06
N SER A 258 3.07 -13.76 16.21
CA SER A 258 2.91 -15.21 16.41
C SER A 258 3.10 -15.99 15.10
N PRO A 259 3.37 -17.32 15.19
CA PRO A 259 3.45 -18.18 13.99
C PRO A 259 2.15 -18.29 13.20
N ALA A 260 1.01 -17.87 13.77
CA ALA A 260 -0.28 -17.83 13.08
C ALA A 260 -0.47 -16.56 12.25
N ASP A 261 0.34 -15.52 12.53
CA ASP A 261 0.30 -14.26 11.80
C ASP A 261 1.13 -14.36 10.52
N PRO A 262 0.87 -13.48 9.54
CA PRO A 262 1.82 -13.26 8.45
C PRO A 262 3.20 -12.91 9.00
N ALA A 263 4.25 -13.49 8.43
CA ALA A 263 5.62 -13.21 8.90
C ALA A 263 5.94 -11.71 8.86
N TYR A 264 5.52 -11.05 7.77
CA TYR A 264 5.66 -9.61 7.58
C TYR A 264 4.47 -9.06 6.78
N ALA A 265 4.12 -7.81 7.07
CA ALA A 265 3.28 -7.02 6.19
C ALA A 265 3.94 -5.65 5.96
N VAL A 266 3.83 -5.13 4.75
CA VAL A 266 4.29 -3.80 4.36
C VAL A 266 3.09 -3.04 3.82
N ALA A 267 2.73 -1.95 4.49
CA ALA A 267 1.70 -1.03 4.02
C ALA A 267 2.36 0.26 3.53
N GLU A 268 1.96 0.71 2.34
CA GLU A 268 2.38 1.97 1.73
C GLU A 268 1.16 2.86 1.57
N LYS A 269 1.03 3.80 2.51
CA LYS A 269 -0.07 4.76 2.55
C LYS A 269 0.33 6.05 1.87
N GLN A 270 -0.36 6.40 0.81
CA GLN A 270 -0.18 7.68 0.14
C GLN A 270 -0.70 8.83 1.01
N LEU A 271 0.15 9.82 1.23
CA LEU A 271 -0.20 11.06 1.94
C LEU A 271 -0.52 12.18 0.96
N TYR A 272 0.15 12.19 -0.18
CA TYR A 272 -0.03 13.13 -1.27
C TYR A 272 0.26 12.47 -2.62
N ALA A 273 -0.42 12.91 -3.65
CA ALA A 273 -0.07 12.62 -5.05
C ALA A 273 -0.32 13.84 -5.92
N SER A 274 0.59 14.13 -6.87
CA SER A 274 0.45 15.27 -7.78
C SER A 274 -0.64 15.07 -8.84
N HIS A 275 -1.02 13.80 -9.14
CA HIS A 275 -1.99 13.48 -10.18
C HIS A 275 -2.79 12.21 -9.84
N TYR A 276 -3.99 12.12 -10.38
CA TYR A 276 -4.88 10.95 -10.47
C TYR A 276 -5.43 10.41 -9.15
N PHE A 277 -4.59 10.24 -8.14
CA PHE A 277 -4.94 9.50 -6.94
C PHE A 277 -5.36 10.43 -5.82
N GLU A 278 -6.63 10.42 -5.46
CA GLU A 278 -7.11 11.11 -4.25
C GLU A 278 -6.51 10.45 -3.01
N THR A 279 -6.42 9.13 -3.02
CA THR A 279 -5.71 8.32 -2.02
C THR A 279 -5.28 6.97 -2.61
N ALA A 280 -4.28 6.34 -2.00
CA ALA A 280 -3.91 4.96 -2.26
C ALA A 280 -3.36 4.29 -1.00
N LEU A 281 -3.61 2.99 -0.89
CA LEU A 281 -3.03 2.10 0.09
C LEU A 281 -2.62 0.81 -0.60
N ASP A 282 -1.32 0.54 -0.62
CA ASP A 282 -0.74 -0.71 -1.10
C ASP A 282 -0.39 -1.56 0.13
N LEU A 283 -0.94 -2.76 0.23
CA LEU A 283 -0.67 -3.70 1.30
C LEU A 283 -0.04 -4.96 0.71
N THR A 284 1.17 -5.29 1.14
CA THR A 284 1.85 -6.55 0.79
C THR A 284 2.06 -7.37 2.05
N VAL A 285 1.64 -8.64 1.99
CA VAL A 285 1.72 -9.58 3.11
C VAL A 285 2.55 -10.78 2.70
N CYS A 286 3.46 -11.22 3.59
CA CYS A 286 4.29 -12.40 3.42
C CYS A 286 3.74 -13.54 4.29
N VAL A 287 3.16 -14.56 3.66
CA VAL A 287 2.58 -15.73 4.36
C VAL A 287 3.41 -16.97 4.05
N GLN A 288 3.96 -17.61 5.07
CA GLN A 288 4.73 -18.85 4.90
C GLN A 288 3.84 -19.97 4.35
N ASP A 289 4.41 -20.80 3.47
CA ASP A 289 3.74 -22.02 3.02
C ASP A 289 3.96 -23.12 4.09
N ALA A 290 2.87 -23.61 4.69
CA ALA A 290 2.94 -24.62 5.74
C ALA A 290 3.38 -26.01 5.23
N GLN A 291 3.33 -26.26 3.91
CA GLN A 291 3.57 -27.56 3.31
C GLN A 291 4.93 -27.70 2.62
N ARG A 292 5.61 -26.57 2.32
CA ARG A 292 6.88 -26.56 1.58
C ARG A 292 7.72 -25.30 1.91
N PRO A 293 9.05 -25.39 1.76
CA PRO A 293 9.92 -24.24 1.98
C PRO A 293 9.61 -23.09 1.04
N GLY A 294 9.33 -21.91 1.58
CA GLY A 294 9.01 -20.69 0.84
C GLY A 294 7.79 -19.98 1.41
N PHE A 295 7.35 -18.95 0.69
CA PHE A 295 6.24 -18.11 1.15
C PHE A 295 5.46 -17.54 -0.04
N TYR A 296 4.28 -17.02 0.25
CA TYR A 296 3.47 -16.26 -0.68
C TYR A 296 3.67 -14.77 -0.44
N ILE A 297 3.97 -14.02 -1.51
CA ILE A 297 3.79 -12.58 -1.55
C ILE A 297 2.36 -12.34 -2.03
N ILE A 298 1.57 -11.69 -1.18
CA ILE A 298 0.17 -11.32 -1.45
C ILE A 298 0.10 -9.80 -1.40
N THR A 299 -0.28 -9.17 -2.50
CA THR A 299 -0.40 -7.71 -2.58
C THR A 299 -1.83 -7.31 -2.91
N VAL A 300 -2.38 -6.36 -2.18
CA VAL A 300 -3.62 -5.67 -2.52
C VAL A 300 -3.31 -4.19 -2.67
N LYS A 301 -3.61 -3.64 -3.84
CA LYS A 301 -3.50 -2.21 -4.13
C LYS A 301 -4.89 -1.62 -4.19
N GLY A 302 -5.20 -0.73 -3.26
CA GLY A 302 -6.46 0.00 -3.21
C GLY A 302 -6.25 1.48 -3.48
N SER A 303 -7.05 2.09 -4.34
CA SER A 303 -6.98 3.53 -4.60
C SER A 303 -8.34 4.11 -4.94
N LYS A 304 -8.50 5.40 -4.64
CA LYS A 304 -9.57 6.23 -5.16
C LYS A 304 -8.98 7.26 -6.12
N GLN A 305 -9.61 7.41 -7.29
CA GLN A 305 -9.04 8.15 -8.40
C GLN A 305 -10.05 9.13 -8.98
N ALA A 306 -9.61 10.37 -9.18
CA ALA A 306 -10.42 11.35 -9.89
C ALA A 306 -10.61 10.98 -11.38
N GLY A 307 -11.76 11.32 -11.95
CA GLY A 307 -12.02 11.23 -13.40
C GLY A 307 -12.35 9.83 -13.93
N LEU A 308 -12.59 8.84 -13.08
CA LEU A 308 -13.00 7.48 -13.51
C LEU A 308 -14.51 7.31 -13.71
N THR A 309 -15.31 8.36 -13.54
CA THR A 309 -16.77 8.34 -13.65
C THR A 309 -17.27 8.91 -14.96
N GLY A 310 -18.50 8.56 -15.35
CA GLY A 310 -19.13 8.97 -16.61
C GLY A 310 -18.63 8.19 -17.83
N LEU A 311 -19.16 8.52 -19.02
CA LEU A 311 -18.88 7.76 -20.25
C LEU A 311 -17.40 7.75 -20.65
N LYS A 312 -16.71 8.88 -20.54
CA LYS A 312 -15.26 8.96 -20.79
C LYS A 312 -14.48 8.27 -19.67
N GLY A 313 -14.90 8.46 -18.43
CA GLY A 313 -14.27 7.85 -17.25
C GLY A 313 -14.31 6.33 -17.27
N SER A 314 -15.36 5.69 -17.79
CA SER A 314 -15.44 4.23 -17.88
C SER A 314 -14.40 3.63 -18.83
N ILE A 315 -14.08 4.30 -19.93
CA ILE A 315 -13.02 3.88 -20.87
C ILE A 315 -11.64 4.06 -20.21
N VAL A 316 -11.42 5.22 -19.57
CA VAL A 316 -10.16 5.50 -18.85
C VAL A 316 -9.97 4.49 -17.73
N ARG A 317 -11.03 4.18 -16.97
CA ARG A 317 -11.01 3.17 -15.90
C ARG A 317 -10.56 1.81 -16.42
N LYS A 318 -11.14 1.33 -17.53
CA LYS A 318 -10.76 0.03 -18.11
C LYS A 318 -9.26 -0.02 -18.42
N VAL A 319 -8.75 1.01 -19.09
CA VAL A 319 -7.31 1.10 -19.44
C VAL A 319 -6.43 1.17 -18.17
N ALA A 320 -6.81 1.99 -17.21
CA ALA A 320 -6.07 2.14 -15.96
C ALA A 320 -6.01 0.82 -15.16
N VAL A 321 -7.14 0.13 -15.06
CA VAL A 321 -7.27 -1.16 -14.36
C VAL A 321 -6.45 -2.26 -15.05
N ASP A 322 -6.51 -2.37 -16.38
CA ASP A 322 -5.72 -3.36 -17.14
C ASP A 322 -4.22 -3.09 -17.01
N LYS A 323 -3.81 -1.82 -17.04
CA LYS A 323 -2.42 -1.42 -16.79
C LYS A 323 -1.97 -1.75 -15.37
N ALA A 324 -2.79 -1.43 -14.36
CA ALA A 324 -2.49 -1.71 -12.95
C ALA A 324 -2.31 -3.23 -12.72
N ARG A 325 -3.21 -4.06 -13.25
CA ARG A 325 -3.13 -5.51 -13.19
C ARG A 325 -1.83 -6.03 -13.83
N SER A 326 -1.57 -5.66 -15.08
CA SER A 326 -0.38 -6.11 -15.81
C SER A 326 0.92 -5.60 -15.17
N SER A 327 0.90 -4.39 -14.59
CA SER A 327 2.05 -3.84 -13.85
C SER A 327 2.32 -4.63 -12.58
N LEU A 328 1.28 -4.97 -11.80
CA LEU A 328 1.42 -5.75 -10.59
C LEU A 328 2.00 -7.15 -10.87
N GLU A 329 1.54 -7.83 -11.92
CA GLU A 329 2.12 -9.12 -12.33
C GLU A 329 3.62 -9.00 -12.64
N ARG A 330 4.02 -7.98 -13.40
CA ARG A 330 5.45 -7.76 -13.71
C ARG A 330 6.28 -7.45 -12.47
N VAL A 331 5.76 -6.63 -11.56
CA VAL A 331 6.45 -6.29 -10.30
C VAL A 331 6.62 -7.54 -9.44
N LEU A 332 5.58 -8.36 -9.27
CA LEU A 332 5.65 -9.61 -8.51
C LEU A 332 6.66 -10.58 -9.10
N LEU A 333 6.71 -10.72 -10.42
CA LEU A 333 7.72 -11.56 -11.10
C LEU A 333 9.12 -11.02 -10.92
N SER A 334 9.31 -9.70 -11.00
CA SER A 334 10.63 -9.05 -10.79
C SER A 334 11.12 -9.25 -9.35
N ILE A 335 10.23 -9.07 -8.36
CA ILE A 335 10.53 -9.34 -6.95
C ILE A 335 10.92 -10.81 -6.77
N LYS A 336 10.08 -11.74 -7.26
CA LYS A 336 10.36 -13.19 -7.18
C LYS A 336 11.73 -13.54 -7.76
N GLN A 337 12.03 -13.11 -8.98
CA GLN A 337 13.30 -13.38 -9.65
C GLN A 337 14.48 -12.88 -8.80
N ARG A 338 14.36 -11.69 -8.23
CA ARG A 338 15.41 -11.11 -7.40
C ARG A 338 15.61 -11.90 -6.10
N LEU A 339 14.53 -12.28 -5.41
CA LEU A 339 14.62 -13.02 -4.15
C LEU A 339 15.15 -14.45 -4.33
N GLU A 340 14.87 -15.07 -5.48
CA GLU A 340 15.31 -16.44 -5.79
C GLU A 340 16.71 -16.50 -6.44
N SER A 341 17.24 -15.37 -6.99
CA SER A 341 18.56 -15.34 -7.61
C SER A 341 19.72 -15.25 -6.61
N GLU A 342 19.49 -14.81 -5.38
CA GLU A 342 20.49 -14.80 -4.32
C GLU A 342 20.48 -16.14 -3.60
N PRO A 343 21.61 -16.87 -3.53
CA PRO A 343 21.67 -18.13 -2.80
C PRO A 343 21.25 -17.91 -1.33
N LEU A 344 20.48 -18.84 -0.78
CA LEU A 344 20.25 -18.91 0.68
C LEU A 344 21.64 -18.96 1.33
N GLN A 345 22.06 -17.89 1.98
CA GLN A 345 23.22 -17.95 2.85
C GLN A 345 22.85 -18.92 3.96
N GLY A 346 23.38 -20.15 3.86
CA GLY A 346 23.22 -21.16 4.88
C GLY A 346 23.91 -20.68 6.15
N ASN A 347 23.14 -20.66 7.24
CA ASN A 347 23.67 -20.67 8.59
C ASN A 347 24.26 -22.05 8.88
#